data_e4b3041575de53972b7aded97138e344
#
_entry.id   e4b3041575de53972b7aded97138e344
#
_cell.length_a   1.000
_cell.length_b   1.000
_cell.length_c   1.000
_cell.angle_alpha   90.00
_cell.angle_beta   90.00
_cell.angle_gamma   90.00
#
_symmetry.space_group_name_H-M   'P 1'
#
loop_
_entity.id
_entity.type
_entity.pdbx_description
1 polymer ?
#
loop_
_entity_poly.entity_id
_entity_poly.type
_entity_poly.pdbx_seq_one_letter_code
_entity_poly.pdbx_strand_id
1 'polypeptide(L)'
;EVTIVYRRGEDELPARREEVHHAKEEGIVFNLLSNPVEIITGEDGWVKAVRCIRMELGAPDSSGRRRPVEVKGSEFEIPTDTVIMAIGTSPNPLITSVTPDIKVNSERCIVTDGECRTSKTAVYAGGDAASGAATVILAMQAGKKAAASIDLMIKNRYK
;
A
#
# COMPACT_ATOMS: atom_id res chain seq x y z
N GLU A 1 23.45 11.37 0.94
CA GLU A 1 22.78 11.07 -0.33
C GLU A 1 21.51 10.27 -0.06
N VAL A 2 20.41 10.56 -0.79
CA VAL A 2 19.14 9.84 -0.65
C VAL A 2 18.81 9.20 -2.00
N THR A 3 18.48 7.88 -1.96
CA THR A 3 18.11 7.12 -3.16
C THR A 3 16.71 6.53 -2.97
N ILE A 4 15.81 6.77 -3.93
CA ILE A 4 14.52 6.10 -4.03
C ILE A 4 14.69 4.90 -4.96
N VAL A 5 14.45 3.69 -4.44
CA VAL A 5 14.41 2.46 -5.24
C VAL A 5 12.97 2.12 -5.54
N TYR A 6 12.63 1.97 -6.83
CA TYR A 6 11.26 1.69 -7.24
C TYR A 6 11.22 0.66 -8.38
N ARG A 7 10.36 -0.35 -8.21
CA ARG A 7 10.29 -1.52 -9.11
C ARG A 7 9.66 -1.27 -10.49
N ARG A 8 9.11 -0.08 -10.74
CA ARG A 8 8.53 0.32 -12.04
C ARG A 8 9.23 1.54 -12.60
N GLY A 9 8.73 2.04 -13.73
CA GLY A 9 9.23 3.25 -14.35
C GLY A 9 8.68 4.53 -13.72
N GLU A 10 9.10 5.66 -14.27
CA GLU A 10 8.71 6.98 -13.76
C GLU A 10 7.21 7.25 -13.95
N ASP A 11 6.64 6.81 -15.07
CA ASP A 11 5.20 6.98 -15.35
C ASP A 11 4.29 6.19 -14.40
N GLU A 12 4.82 5.15 -13.75
CA GLU A 12 4.10 4.34 -12.78
C GLU A 12 4.30 4.78 -11.33
N LEU A 13 5.05 5.86 -11.08
CA LEU A 13 5.20 6.42 -9.73
C LEU A 13 3.84 6.88 -9.19
N PRO A 14 3.47 6.52 -7.96
CA PRO A 14 2.21 6.96 -7.36
C PRO A 14 2.22 8.42 -6.89
N ALA A 15 3.40 9.08 -6.87
CA ALA A 15 3.57 10.47 -6.50
C ALA A 15 3.09 11.41 -7.61
N ARG A 16 2.72 12.64 -7.25
CA ARG A 16 2.41 13.68 -8.23
C ARG A 16 3.69 14.09 -8.98
N ARG A 17 3.53 14.48 -10.24
CA ARG A 17 4.68 14.85 -11.09
C ARG A 17 5.51 16.01 -10.50
N GLU A 18 4.84 16.97 -9.88
CA GLU A 18 5.49 18.09 -9.19
C GLU A 18 6.35 17.62 -8.01
N GLU A 19 5.87 16.62 -7.24
CA GLU A 19 6.62 16.05 -6.12
C GLU A 19 7.87 15.31 -6.60
N VAL A 20 7.77 14.59 -7.70
CA VAL A 20 8.93 13.92 -8.34
C VAL A 20 9.94 14.95 -8.85
N HIS A 21 9.44 16.03 -9.45
CA HIS A 21 10.29 17.11 -9.94
C HIS A 21 11.06 17.78 -8.80
N HIS A 22 10.37 18.19 -7.73
CA HIS A 22 11.01 18.79 -6.55
C HIS A 22 12.03 17.85 -5.90
N ALA A 23 11.71 16.56 -5.79
CA ALA A 23 12.66 15.57 -5.25
C ALA A 23 13.94 15.48 -6.08
N LYS A 24 13.84 15.54 -7.42
CA LYS A 24 15.00 15.59 -8.32
C LYS A 24 15.80 16.89 -8.17
N GLU A 25 15.13 18.02 -8.02
CA GLU A 25 15.78 19.33 -7.76
C GLU A 25 16.54 19.34 -6.42
N GLU A 26 16.04 18.64 -5.41
CA GLU A 26 16.71 18.43 -4.12
C GLU A 26 17.88 17.43 -4.20
N GLY A 27 18.14 16.84 -5.37
CA GLY A 27 19.26 15.93 -5.58
C GLY A 27 18.97 14.49 -5.16
N ILE A 28 17.70 14.11 -4.98
CA ILE A 28 17.31 12.73 -4.69
C ILE A 28 17.51 11.86 -5.95
N VAL A 29 18.24 10.76 -5.80
CA VAL A 29 18.52 9.81 -6.88
C VAL A 29 17.35 8.84 -7.03
N PHE A 30 16.82 8.68 -8.24
CA PHE A 30 15.76 7.70 -8.54
C PHE A 30 16.37 6.47 -9.22
N ASN A 31 16.43 5.36 -8.51
CA ASN A 31 16.83 4.06 -9.06
C ASN A 31 15.57 3.28 -9.44
N LEU A 32 15.02 3.62 -10.60
CA LEU A 32 13.81 3.03 -11.14
C LEU A 32 14.08 1.65 -11.76
N LEU A 33 13.03 0.89 -12.04
CA LEU A 33 13.11 -0.47 -12.55
C LEU A 33 14.08 -1.33 -11.73
N SER A 34 14.00 -1.19 -10.42
CA SER A 34 14.85 -1.88 -9.46
C SER A 34 14.04 -2.30 -8.25
N ASN A 35 14.20 -3.54 -7.81
CA ASN A 35 13.50 -4.11 -6.67
C ASN A 35 14.50 -4.55 -5.60
N PRO A 36 14.40 -4.09 -4.34
CA PRO A 36 15.20 -4.61 -3.25
C PRO A 36 14.89 -6.09 -3.00
N VAL A 37 15.92 -6.91 -2.87
CA VAL A 37 15.79 -8.36 -2.60
C VAL A 37 16.45 -8.77 -1.29
N GLU A 38 17.43 -8.00 -0.81
CA GLU A 38 18.14 -8.30 0.44
C GLU A 38 18.71 -7.02 1.07
N ILE A 39 18.68 -6.95 2.40
CA ILE A 39 19.43 -5.94 3.17
C ILE A 39 20.71 -6.61 3.68
N ILE A 40 21.84 -6.08 3.24
CA ILE A 40 23.16 -6.60 3.62
C ILE A 40 23.63 -5.87 4.87
N THR A 41 24.02 -6.63 5.89
CA THR A 41 24.57 -6.09 7.14
C THR A 41 26.07 -6.32 7.23
N GLY A 42 26.77 -5.44 7.94
CA GLY A 42 28.16 -5.63 8.33
C GLY A 42 28.32 -6.63 9.49
N GLU A 43 29.56 -6.91 9.86
CA GLU A 43 29.88 -7.77 11.02
C GLU A 43 29.37 -7.19 12.36
N ASP A 44 29.19 -5.89 12.42
CA ASP A 44 28.63 -5.12 13.55
C ASP A 44 27.08 -5.17 13.61
N GLY A 45 26.43 -5.82 12.63
CA GLY A 45 24.99 -5.92 12.53
C GLY A 45 24.29 -4.69 11.94
N TRP A 46 25.02 -3.62 11.57
CA TRP A 46 24.47 -2.45 10.92
C TRP A 46 24.29 -2.66 9.42
N VAL A 47 23.34 -1.90 8.82
CA VAL A 47 23.11 -1.92 7.37
C VAL A 47 24.37 -1.40 6.67
N LYS A 48 24.80 -2.13 5.64
CA LYS A 48 25.95 -1.81 4.79
C LYS A 48 25.56 -1.55 3.33
N ALA A 49 24.57 -2.27 2.86
CA ALA A 49 24.08 -2.13 1.48
C ALA A 49 22.67 -2.71 1.34
N VAL A 50 21.99 -2.37 0.25
CA VAL A 50 20.80 -3.06 -0.24
C VAL A 50 21.12 -3.74 -1.56
N ARG A 51 20.91 -5.06 -1.64
CA ARG A 51 20.96 -5.79 -2.92
C ARG A 51 19.64 -5.62 -3.63
N CYS A 52 19.71 -5.17 -4.88
CA CYS A 52 18.58 -4.96 -5.77
C CYS A 52 18.71 -5.85 -7.00
N ILE A 53 17.59 -6.16 -7.64
CA ILE A 53 17.53 -6.80 -8.96
C ILE A 53 16.89 -5.84 -9.96
N ARG A 54 17.35 -5.87 -11.22
CA ARG A 54 16.75 -5.08 -12.30
C ARG A 54 15.38 -5.63 -12.66
N MET A 55 14.49 -4.73 -13.06
CA MET A 55 13.12 -5.04 -13.46
C MET A 55 12.87 -4.60 -14.91
N GLU A 56 11.99 -5.30 -15.59
CA GLU A 56 11.41 -4.88 -16.86
C GLU A 56 9.90 -4.75 -16.72
N LEU A 57 9.30 -3.87 -17.53
CA LEU A 57 7.85 -3.70 -17.54
C LEU A 57 7.22 -4.68 -18.54
N GLY A 58 6.50 -5.66 -18.05
CA GLY A 58 5.71 -6.60 -18.84
C GLY A 58 4.40 -6.00 -19.37
N ALA A 59 3.48 -6.86 -19.77
CA ALA A 59 2.17 -6.45 -20.25
C ALA A 59 1.36 -5.73 -19.17
N PRO A 60 0.47 -4.77 -19.56
CA PRO A 60 -0.45 -4.14 -18.64
C PRO A 60 -1.42 -5.16 -18.01
N ASP A 61 -1.71 -4.97 -16.72
CA ASP A 61 -2.77 -5.71 -16.02
C ASP A 61 -4.17 -5.12 -16.34
N SER A 62 -5.22 -5.68 -15.73
CA SER A 62 -6.61 -5.23 -15.92
C SER A 62 -6.85 -3.77 -15.50
N SER A 63 -5.97 -3.17 -14.70
CA SER A 63 -5.99 -1.76 -14.32
C SER A 63 -5.20 -0.85 -15.26
N GLY A 64 -4.58 -1.41 -16.30
CA GLY A 64 -3.70 -0.71 -17.23
C GLY A 64 -2.27 -0.51 -16.71
N ARG A 65 -1.93 -0.98 -15.48
CA ARG A 65 -0.59 -0.84 -14.90
C ARG A 65 0.31 -1.97 -15.36
N ARG A 66 1.50 -1.63 -15.84
CA ARG A 66 2.48 -2.62 -16.31
C ARG A 66 3.08 -3.39 -15.15
N ARG A 67 3.04 -4.72 -15.23
CA ARG A 67 3.58 -5.60 -14.20
C ARG A 67 5.11 -5.61 -14.28
N PRO A 68 5.83 -5.34 -13.17
CA PRO A 68 7.28 -5.48 -13.15
C PRO A 68 7.66 -6.97 -13.16
N VAL A 69 8.66 -7.31 -13.97
CA VAL A 69 9.22 -8.66 -14.13
C VAL A 69 10.71 -8.60 -13.81
N GLU A 70 11.21 -9.54 -13.04
CA GLU A 70 12.63 -9.60 -12.66
C GLU A 70 13.50 -10.03 -13.83
N VAL A 71 14.61 -9.33 -14.03
CA VAL A 71 15.68 -9.71 -14.96
C VAL A 71 16.67 -10.58 -14.20
N LYS A 72 16.61 -11.89 -14.41
CA LYS A 72 17.46 -12.86 -13.70
C LYS A 72 18.95 -12.59 -13.95
N GLY A 73 19.76 -12.66 -12.89
CA GLY A 73 21.19 -12.46 -12.94
C GLY A 73 21.62 -10.99 -13.11
N SER A 74 20.72 -10.05 -12.78
CA SER A 74 20.97 -8.62 -12.86
C SER A 74 21.11 -7.95 -11.49
N GLU A 75 21.42 -8.74 -10.47
CA GLU A 75 21.58 -8.27 -9.11
C GLU A 75 22.74 -7.26 -9.01
N PHE A 76 22.54 -6.23 -8.19
CA PHE A 76 23.54 -5.21 -7.91
C PHE A 76 23.33 -4.67 -6.50
N GLU A 77 24.36 -4.03 -5.95
CA GLU A 77 24.33 -3.50 -4.59
C GLU A 77 24.36 -1.97 -4.60
N ILE A 78 23.58 -1.37 -3.70
CA ILE A 78 23.59 0.05 -3.40
C ILE A 78 24.15 0.18 -1.98
N PRO A 79 25.37 0.71 -1.80
CA PRO A 79 25.90 1.00 -0.48
C PRO A 79 25.00 1.98 0.25
N THR A 80 24.60 1.66 1.48
CA THR A 80 23.76 2.51 2.31
C THR A 80 23.92 2.14 3.79
N ASP A 81 23.67 3.07 4.67
CA ASP A 81 23.68 2.91 6.13
C ASP A 81 22.26 2.91 6.73
N THR A 82 21.26 3.32 5.97
CA THR A 82 19.87 3.41 6.44
C THR A 82 18.90 2.99 5.34
N VAL A 83 17.91 2.15 5.68
CA VAL A 83 16.84 1.72 4.77
C VAL A 83 15.49 2.08 5.35
N ILE A 84 14.68 2.78 4.57
CA ILE A 84 13.30 3.11 4.91
C ILE A 84 12.36 2.35 3.99
N MET A 85 11.53 1.49 4.58
CA MET A 85 10.50 0.72 3.86
C MET A 85 9.25 1.57 3.65
N ALA A 86 9.11 2.17 2.45
CA ALA A 86 7.99 3.03 2.06
C ALA A 86 7.04 2.33 1.09
N ILE A 87 6.66 1.09 1.37
CA ILE A 87 5.88 0.21 0.48
C ILE A 87 4.36 0.31 0.65
N GLY A 88 3.91 1.24 1.49
CA GLY A 88 2.50 1.39 1.84
C GLY A 88 2.03 0.39 2.90
N THR A 89 0.74 0.43 3.19
CA THR A 89 0.10 -0.43 4.19
C THR A 89 -1.03 -1.23 3.57
N SER A 90 -1.36 -2.34 4.18
CA SER A 90 -2.55 -3.14 3.88
C SER A 90 -3.37 -3.33 5.16
N PRO A 91 -4.68 -3.62 5.07
CA PRO A 91 -5.51 -3.89 6.23
C PRO A 91 -4.93 -5.00 7.10
N ASN A 92 -4.96 -4.80 8.42
CA ASN A 92 -4.50 -5.82 9.37
C ASN A 92 -5.38 -7.08 9.26
N PRO A 93 -4.82 -8.26 8.97
CA PRO A 93 -5.60 -9.48 8.77
C PRO A 93 -6.17 -10.06 10.07
N LEU A 94 -5.80 -9.53 11.24
CA LEU A 94 -6.19 -10.11 12.52
C LEU A 94 -7.72 -10.23 12.67
N ILE A 95 -8.48 -9.18 12.35
CA ILE A 95 -9.94 -9.19 12.48
C ILE A 95 -10.55 -10.26 11.57
N THR A 96 -10.12 -10.32 10.32
CA THR A 96 -10.69 -11.23 9.33
C THR A 96 -10.24 -12.68 9.52
N SER A 97 -9.07 -12.92 10.12
CA SER A 97 -8.60 -14.26 10.46
C SER A 97 -9.37 -14.89 11.64
N VAL A 98 -9.80 -14.08 12.60
CA VAL A 98 -10.59 -14.56 13.76
C VAL A 98 -12.11 -14.42 13.55
N THR A 99 -12.53 -13.80 12.46
CA THR A 99 -13.94 -13.60 12.12
C THR A 99 -14.16 -13.90 10.63
N PRO A 100 -14.14 -15.19 10.23
CA PRO A 100 -14.13 -15.62 8.83
C PRO A 100 -15.44 -15.31 8.07
N ASP A 101 -16.52 -14.98 8.73
CA ASP A 101 -17.79 -14.54 8.16
C ASP A 101 -17.79 -13.06 7.71
N ILE A 102 -16.74 -12.30 8.01
CA ILE A 102 -16.51 -10.99 7.40
C ILE A 102 -15.83 -11.18 6.03
N LYS A 103 -16.54 -10.85 4.96
CA LYS A 103 -16.00 -10.92 3.59
C LYS A 103 -14.97 -9.83 3.35
N VAL A 104 -13.90 -10.20 2.63
CA VAL A 104 -12.87 -9.28 2.14
C VAL A 104 -12.71 -9.41 0.64
N ASN A 105 -12.21 -8.35 0.00
CA ASN A 105 -11.87 -8.34 -1.42
C ASN A 105 -10.43 -8.87 -1.66
N SER A 106 -9.97 -8.84 -2.91
CA SER A 106 -8.62 -9.26 -3.32
C SER A 106 -7.50 -8.45 -2.66
N GLU A 107 -7.79 -7.22 -2.23
CA GLU A 107 -6.85 -6.33 -1.54
C GLU A 107 -6.91 -6.47 -0.01
N ARG A 108 -7.68 -7.45 0.50
CA ARG A 108 -7.94 -7.72 1.92
C ARG A 108 -8.73 -6.61 2.63
N CYS A 109 -9.36 -5.70 1.89
CA CYS A 109 -10.28 -4.72 2.46
C CYS A 109 -11.63 -5.37 2.78
N ILE A 110 -12.25 -4.97 3.88
CA ILE A 110 -13.56 -5.46 4.29
C ILE A 110 -14.61 -4.99 3.26
N VAL A 111 -15.37 -5.92 2.70
CA VAL A 111 -16.44 -5.60 1.77
C VAL A 111 -17.62 -5.01 2.53
N THR A 112 -18.05 -3.81 2.11
CA THR A 112 -19.21 -3.11 2.67
C THR A 112 -20.18 -2.71 1.57
N ASP A 113 -21.46 -2.55 1.97
CA ASP A 113 -22.47 -1.92 1.11
C ASP A 113 -22.40 -0.38 1.13
N GLY A 114 -23.31 0.26 0.40
CA GLY A 114 -23.42 1.72 0.39
C GLY A 114 -23.67 2.36 1.75
N GLU A 115 -24.07 1.61 2.76
CA GLU A 115 -24.36 2.05 4.12
C GLU A 115 -23.30 1.61 5.14
N CYS A 116 -22.11 1.23 4.66
CA CYS A 116 -20.98 0.74 5.47
C CYS A 116 -21.26 -0.56 6.23
N ARG A 117 -22.30 -1.34 5.87
CA ARG A 117 -22.62 -2.63 6.50
C ARG A 117 -21.69 -3.68 5.92
N THR A 118 -21.14 -4.55 6.78
CA THR A 118 -20.36 -5.70 6.35
C THR A 118 -21.28 -6.91 6.06
N SER A 119 -20.69 -8.02 5.63
CA SER A 119 -21.40 -9.31 5.51
C SER A 119 -21.90 -9.87 6.85
N LYS A 120 -21.39 -9.39 7.99
CA LYS A 120 -21.78 -9.80 9.33
C LYS A 120 -22.80 -8.83 9.90
N THR A 121 -23.94 -9.37 10.38
CA THR A 121 -25.02 -8.58 10.98
C THR A 121 -24.52 -7.71 12.12
N ALA A 122 -24.96 -6.44 12.16
CA ALA A 122 -24.60 -5.43 13.16
C ALA A 122 -23.10 -5.07 13.22
N VAL A 123 -22.33 -5.44 12.18
CA VAL A 123 -20.93 -5.03 12.04
C VAL A 123 -20.80 -4.09 10.84
N TYR A 124 -20.14 -2.97 11.08
CA TYR A 124 -19.92 -1.90 10.10
C TYR A 124 -18.42 -1.66 9.93
N ALA A 125 -18.00 -1.24 8.76
CA ALA A 125 -16.62 -0.88 8.49
C ALA A 125 -16.54 0.34 7.57
N GLY A 126 -15.49 1.15 7.75
CA GLY A 126 -15.21 2.31 6.93
C GLY A 126 -13.73 2.70 7.01
N GLY A 127 -13.36 3.75 6.26
CA GLY A 127 -11.98 4.19 6.13
C GLY A 127 -11.09 3.13 5.44
N ASP A 128 -9.80 3.18 5.72
CA ASP A 128 -8.79 2.36 5.04
C ASP A 128 -9.04 0.84 5.18
N ALA A 129 -9.72 0.41 6.24
CA ALA A 129 -10.08 -1.00 6.40
C ALA A 129 -11.09 -1.50 5.35
N ALA A 130 -11.89 -0.60 4.77
CA ALA A 130 -12.91 -0.93 3.76
C ALA A 130 -12.52 -0.45 2.35
N SER A 131 -11.93 0.74 2.22
CA SER A 131 -11.60 1.36 0.94
C SER A 131 -10.15 1.20 0.48
N GLY A 132 -9.29 0.64 1.34
CA GLY A 132 -7.84 0.74 1.16
C GLY A 132 -7.30 2.10 1.60
N ALA A 133 -5.98 2.25 1.58
CA ALA A 133 -5.31 3.49 1.99
C ALA A 133 -5.75 4.66 1.09
N ALA A 134 -6.33 5.70 1.71
CA ALA A 134 -6.87 6.86 1.05
C ALA A 134 -6.63 8.14 1.87
N THR A 135 -7.48 9.16 1.71
CA THR A 135 -7.32 10.42 2.45
C THR A 135 -8.05 10.38 3.80
N VAL A 136 -7.56 11.14 4.77
CA VAL A 136 -8.21 11.33 6.09
C VAL A 136 -9.67 11.79 5.93
N ILE A 137 -9.95 12.66 4.96
CA ILE A 137 -11.31 13.17 4.70
C ILE A 137 -12.26 12.04 4.31
N LEU A 138 -11.83 11.13 3.44
CA LEU A 138 -12.63 9.97 3.03
C LEU A 138 -12.86 9.00 4.20
N ALA A 139 -11.84 8.78 5.02
CA ALA A 139 -11.96 7.95 6.22
C ALA A 139 -12.97 8.55 7.21
N MET A 140 -12.92 9.86 7.45
CA MET A 140 -13.89 10.58 8.29
C MET A 140 -15.32 10.51 7.73
N GLN A 141 -15.49 10.67 6.42
CA GLN A 141 -16.79 10.55 5.75
C GLN A 141 -17.39 9.16 5.94
N ALA A 142 -16.57 8.10 5.73
CA ALA A 142 -17.00 6.72 5.94
C ALA A 142 -17.40 6.47 7.41
N GLY A 143 -16.64 6.98 8.38
CA GLY A 143 -16.98 6.90 9.80
C GLY A 143 -18.30 7.57 10.15
N LYS A 144 -18.55 8.78 9.64
CA LYS A 144 -19.84 9.49 9.83
C LYS A 144 -21.01 8.72 9.21
N LYS A 145 -20.82 8.15 8.02
CA LYS A 145 -21.84 7.34 7.35
C LYS A 145 -22.15 6.07 8.12
N ALA A 146 -21.13 5.35 8.57
CA ALA A 146 -21.29 4.17 9.41
C ALA A 146 -22.05 4.50 10.71
N ALA A 147 -21.71 5.60 11.38
CA ALA A 147 -22.39 6.05 12.60
C ALA A 147 -23.87 6.34 12.37
N ALA A 148 -24.22 7.03 11.28
CA ALA A 148 -25.62 7.29 10.92
C ALA A 148 -26.39 5.99 10.63
N SER A 149 -25.77 5.03 9.96
CA SER A 149 -26.37 3.72 9.67
C SER A 149 -26.58 2.89 10.95
N ILE A 150 -25.65 2.96 11.89
CA ILE A 150 -25.75 2.30 13.21
C ILE A 150 -26.90 2.93 14.02
N ASP A 151 -26.97 4.26 14.08
CA ASP A 151 -28.04 4.98 14.79
C ASP A 151 -29.42 4.60 14.27
N LEU A 152 -29.58 4.57 12.94
CA LEU A 152 -30.82 4.16 12.29
C LEU A 152 -31.18 2.69 12.62
N MET A 153 -30.21 1.79 12.60
CA MET A 153 -30.42 0.39 12.95
C MET A 153 -30.87 0.23 14.40
N ILE A 154 -30.25 0.95 15.34
CA ILE A 154 -30.64 0.93 16.76
C ILE A 154 -32.05 1.46 16.94
N LYS A 155 -32.39 2.62 16.36
CA LYS A 155 -33.72 3.20 16.46
C LYS A 155 -34.82 2.30 15.90
N ASN A 156 -34.55 1.54 14.86
CA ASN A 156 -35.49 0.59 14.27
C ASN A 156 -35.65 -0.70 15.11
N ARG A 157 -34.64 -1.07 15.89
CA ARG A 157 -34.67 -2.28 16.74
C ARG A 157 -35.46 -2.07 18.04
N TYR A 158 -35.58 -0.84 18.51
CA TYR A 158 -36.25 -0.49 19.79
C TYR A 158 -37.53 0.29 19.58
N LYS A 159 -38.11 0.29 18.37
CA LYS A 159 -39.50 0.64 18.08
C LYS A 159 -40.37 -0.60 18.11
#